data_f409786d6b43c310866b43fa39bb695a
#
_entry.id   f409786d6b43c310866b43fa39bb695a
#
_cell.length_a   1.000
_cell.length_b   1.000
_cell.length_c   1.000
_cell.angle_alpha   90.00
_cell.angle_beta   90.00
_cell.angle_gamma   90.00
#
_symmetry.space_group_name_H-M   'P 1'
#
loop_
_entity.id
_entity.type
_entity.pdbx_description
1 polymer ?
#
loop_
_entity_poly.entity_id
_entity_poly.type
_entity_poly.pdbx_seq_one_letter_code
_entity_poly.pdbx_strand_id
1 'polypeptide(L)'
;SFVVPKLVESIQTFALNLGGYLANVQGWYNDIISYFHLDVEALDLSGLNDVLKNLFNYVLGFLSDLGPHLLELTSGIVSMVVTGVLSLVFSIYMLSGRDTLMSQCRRVLRAYVPARFADPLTDVVHLTADTFTRFVTGQLIEACILGGLCAAGMLFIQADYAPLIGVIIGASAIIPVAGAYIGAIVSALLLVMVSPIKALVFLVFLVVLQQIEGNLIYPHVVGSSVGLPSIWVLAAVTVGGSLMGILGMLVFIPLCSVLYALLRQLTV
;
A
#
# COMPACT_ATOMS: atom_id res chain seq x y z
N SER A 1 15.47 -14.19 6.98
CA SER A 1 14.67 -15.12 7.81
C SER A 1 14.33 -14.60 9.23
N PHE A 2 14.79 -13.41 9.61
CA PHE A 2 14.57 -12.85 10.96
C PHE A 2 13.25 -12.03 11.08
N VAL A 3 12.80 -11.44 9.98
CA VAL A 3 11.61 -10.55 9.97
C VAL A 3 10.31 -11.32 10.19
N VAL A 4 10.14 -12.49 9.56
CA VAL A 4 8.90 -13.26 9.64
C VAL A 4 8.59 -13.74 11.08
N PRO A 5 9.52 -14.33 11.86
CA PRO A 5 9.26 -14.68 13.25
C PRO A 5 8.89 -13.47 14.11
N LYS A 6 9.58 -12.34 13.92
CA LYS A 6 9.31 -11.10 14.65
C LYS A 6 7.94 -10.49 14.30
N LEU A 7 7.53 -10.60 13.04
CA LEU A 7 6.21 -10.18 12.60
C LEU A 7 5.11 -11.03 13.27
N VAL A 8 5.28 -12.36 13.26
CA VAL A 8 4.34 -13.27 13.92
C VAL A 8 4.26 -13.00 15.42
N GLU A 9 5.40 -12.80 16.09
CA GLU A 9 5.47 -12.43 17.51
C GLU A 9 4.72 -11.12 17.78
N SER A 10 4.90 -10.09 16.93
CA SER A 10 4.22 -8.80 17.06
C SER A 10 2.69 -8.94 16.90
N ILE A 11 2.23 -9.74 15.93
CA ILE A 11 0.80 -10.00 15.72
C ILE A 11 0.21 -10.77 16.90
N GLN A 12 0.90 -11.78 17.40
CA GLN A 12 0.45 -12.55 18.55
C GLN A 12 0.38 -11.69 19.80
N THR A 13 1.41 -10.89 20.07
CA THR A 13 1.44 -9.96 21.21
C THR A 13 0.28 -8.98 21.14
N PHE A 14 0.00 -8.43 19.96
CA PHE A 14 -1.14 -7.55 19.76
C PHE A 14 -2.47 -8.25 20.01
N ALA A 15 -2.68 -9.44 19.43
CA ALA A 15 -3.92 -10.19 19.56
C ALA A 15 -4.19 -10.62 21.03
N LEU A 16 -3.15 -11.04 21.76
CA LEU A 16 -3.28 -11.44 23.17
C LEU A 16 -3.61 -10.27 24.10
N ASN A 17 -3.12 -9.07 23.77
CA ASN A 17 -3.35 -7.87 24.57
C ASN A 17 -4.56 -7.04 24.12
N LEU A 18 -5.29 -7.48 23.10
CA LEU A 18 -6.40 -6.71 22.52
C LEU A 18 -7.45 -6.29 23.56
N GLY A 19 -7.84 -7.21 24.46
CA GLY A 19 -8.79 -6.90 25.54
C GLY A 19 -8.30 -5.81 26.51
N GLY A 20 -7.01 -5.84 26.86
CA GLY A 20 -6.39 -4.80 27.69
C GLY A 20 -6.30 -3.45 26.97
N TYR A 21 -6.01 -3.45 25.68
CA TYR A 21 -5.95 -2.22 24.88
C TYR A 21 -7.30 -1.55 24.73
N LEU A 22 -8.37 -2.34 24.56
CA LEU A 22 -9.75 -1.79 24.53
C LEU A 22 -10.13 -1.15 25.86
N ALA A 23 -9.76 -1.76 26.99
CA ALA A 23 -9.97 -1.16 28.31
C ALA A 23 -9.17 0.14 28.50
N ASN A 24 -7.94 0.20 27.99
CA ASN A 24 -7.12 1.42 28.02
C ASN A 24 -7.74 2.57 27.22
N VAL A 25 -8.26 2.30 26.02
CA VAL A 25 -8.94 3.33 25.20
C VAL A 25 -10.12 3.93 25.95
N GLN A 26 -10.89 3.11 26.67
CA GLN A 26 -11.99 3.58 27.48
C GLN A 26 -11.52 4.40 28.71
N GLY A 27 -10.38 4.02 29.31
CA GLY A 27 -9.73 4.78 30.38
C GLY A 27 -9.28 6.16 29.90
N TRP A 28 -8.58 6.24 28.77
CA TRP A 28 -8.11 7.51 28.20
C TRP A 28 -9.24 8.44 27.79
N TYR A 29 -10.34 7.90 27.27
CA TYR A 29 -11.53 8.69 26.99
C TYR A 29 -12.04 9.40 28.25
N ASN A 30 -12.15 8.67 29.37
CA ASN A 30 -12.57 9.21 30.65
C ASN A 30 -11.55 10.22 31.22
N ASP A 31 -10.24 9.95 31.08
CA ASP A 31 -9.18 10.84 31.55
C ASP A 31 -9.17 12.16 30.77
N ILE A 32 -9.37 12.13 29.45
CA ILE A 32 -9.45 13.33 28.60
C ILE A 32 -10.65 14.19 29.02
N ILE A 33 -11.82 13.59 29.20
CA ILE A 33 -13.02 14.31 29.64
C ILE A 33 -12.78 14.95 31.01
N SER A 34 -12.18 14.23 31.95
CA SER A 34 -11.90 14.74 33.29
C SER A 34 -10.85 15.84 33.30
N TYR A 35 -9.78 15.72 32.47
CA TYR A 35 -8.70 16.68 32.39
C TYR A 35 -9.12 18.02 31.80
N PHE A 36 -9.95 18.00 30.77
CA PHE A 36 -10.45 19.23 30.15
C PHE A 36 -11.66 19.86 30.87
N HIS A 37 -12.12 19.26 31.98
CA HIS A 37 -13.34 19.73 32.69
C HIS A 37 -14.48 20.02 31.70
N LEU A 38 -14.57 19.20 30.64
CA LEU A 38 -15.64 19.32 29.67
C LEU A 38 -16.90 18.85 30.36
N ASP A 39 -17.65 19.85 30.86
CA ASP A 39 -19.03 19.67 31.30
C ASP A 39 -19.80 19.28 30.03
N VAL A 40 -19.89 17.98 29.79
CA VAL A 40 -20.44 17.39 28.55
C VAL A 40 -21.93 17.77 28.40
N GLU A 41 -22.58 18.24 29.50
CA GLU A 41 -23.94 18.75 29.51
C GLU A 41 -24.06 20.21 29.01
N ALA A 42 -22.99 21.01 29.03
CA ALA A 42 -23.04 22.44 28.68
C ALA A 42 -22.67 22.75 27.21
N LEU A 43 -21.95 21.86 26.54
CA LEU A 43 -21.72 21.94 25.10
C LEU A 43 -22.57 20.85 24.44
N ASP A 44 -23.40 21.22 23.50
CA ASP A 44 -24.17 20.28 22.65
C ASP A 44 -23.24 19.47 21.74
N LEU A 45 -22.44 18.61 22.37
CA LEU A 45 -21.50 17.66 21.76
C LEU A 45 -22.17 16.29 21.53
N SER A 46 -23.49 16.21 21.58
CA SER A 46 -24.23 14.98 21.29
C SER A 46 -23.84 14.39 19.95
N GLY A 47 -23.67 15.24 18.94
CA GLY A 47 -23.19 14.83 17.63
C GLY A 47 -21.74 14.29 17.62
N LEU A 48 -20.84 14.87 18.40
CA LEU A 48 -19.45 14.41 18.50
C LEU A 48 -19.34 13.07 19.26
N ASN A 49 -20.14 12.92 20.31
CA ASN A 49 -20.22 11.69 21.09
C ASN A 49 -20.81 10.53 20.25
N ASP A 50 -21.80 10.83 19.39
CA ASP A 50 -22.37 9.87 18.46
C ASP A 50 -21.38 9.52 17.33
N VAL A 51 -20.63 10.48 16.81
CA VAL A 51 -19.57 10.22 15.83
C VAL A 51 -18.45 9.38 16.46
N LEU A 52 -18.00 9.69 17.66
CA LEU A 52 -16.98 8.92 18.37
C LEU A 52 -17.46 7.50 18.72
N LYS A 53 -18.71 7.36 19.22
CA LYS A 53 -19.32 6.05 19.45
C LYS A 53 -19.48 5.24 18.18
N ASN A 54 -19.92 5.87 17.10
CA ASN A 54 -20.06 5.21 15.81
C ASN A 54 -18.69 4.79 15.25
N LEU A 55 -17.68 5.67 15.30
CA LEU A 55 -16.32 5.35 14.91
C LEU A 55 -15.75 4.18 15.75
N PHE A 56 -15.95 4.22 17.07
CA PHE A 56 -15.53 3.17 17.98
C PHE A 56 -16.24 1.84 17.67
N ASN A 57 -17.55 1.87 17.44
CA ASN A 57 -18.33 0.68 17.05
C ASN A 57 -17.91 0.15 15.66
N TYR A 58 -17.58 1.04 14.72
CA TYR A 58 -17.03 0.63 13.43
C TYR A 58 -15.67 -0.06 13.58
N VAL A 59 -14.78 0.49 14.41
CA VAL A 59 -13.46 -0.11 14.69
C VAL A 59 -13.62 -1.44 15.43
N LEU A 60 -14.49 -1.52 16.43
CA LEU A 60 -14.79 -2.78 17.12
C LEU A 60 -15.44 -3.80 16.20
N GLY A 61 -16.39 -3.39 15.35
CA GLY A 61 -16.99 -4.24 14.34
C GLY A 61 -15.94 -4.79 13.39
N PHE A 62 -15.10 -3.92 12.84
CA PHE A 62 -13.99 -4.33 11.98
C PHE A 62 -13.03 -5.32 12.66
N LEU A 63 -12.67 -5.08 13.92
CA LEU A 63 -11.80 -5.98 14.69
C LEU A 63 -12.48 -7.30 15.06
N SER A 64 -13.78 -7.28 15.37
CA SER A 64 -14.55 -8.49 15.63
C SER A 64 -14.79 -9.33 14.38
N ASP A 65 -14.95 -8.67 13.22
CA ASP A 65 -15.09 -9.35 11.93
C ASP A 65 -13.75 -9.91 11.40
N LEU A 66 -12.62 -9.33 11.82
CA LEU A 66 -11.31 -9.89 11.51
C LEU A 66 -11.09 -11.28 12.11
N GLY A 67 -11.65 -11.57 13.28
CA GLY A 67 -11.49 -12.88 13.95
C GLY A 67 -12.02 -14.06 13.11
N PRO A 68 -13.31 -14.06 12.68
CA PRO A 68 -13.87 -15.06 11.77
C PRO A 68 -13.16 -15.08 10.40
N HIS A 69 -12.81 -13.92 9.85
CA HIS A 69 -12.08 -13.83 8.57
C HIS A 69 -10.66 -14.39 8.65
N LEU A 70 -9.99 -14.27 9.79
CA LEU A 70 -8.70 -14.93 10.04
C LEU A 70 -8.84 -16.46 10.11
N LEU A 71 -9.99 -16.96 10.57
CA LEU A 71 -10.31 -18.41 10.55
C LEU A 71 -10.71 -18.88 9.14
N GLU A 72 -11.42 -18.07 8.38
CA GLU A 72 -11.68 -18.32 6.94
C GLU A 72 -10.41 -18.24 6.09
N LEU A 73 -9.46 -17.36 6.44
CA LEU A 73 -8.14 -17.32 5.83
C LEU A 73 -7.37 -18.63 6.01
N THR A 74 -7.59 -19.39 7.09
CA THR A 74 -6.97 -20.71 7.22
C THR A 74 -7.48 -21.73 6.19
N SER A 75 -8.73 -21.66 5.78
CA SER A 75 -9.24 -22.47 4.64
C SER A 75 -8.84 -21.88 3.29
N GLY A 76 -8.72 -20.55 3.19
CA GLY A 76 -8.22 -19.82 2.02
C GLY A 76 -6.71 -19.92 1.82
N ILE A 77 -5.91 -20.18 2.87
CA ILE A 77 -4.45 -20.31 2.78
C ILE A 77 -4.05 -21.43 1.81
N VAL A 78 -4.72 -22.55 1.82
CA VAL A 78 -4.43 -23.66 0.89
C VAL A 78 -4.66 -23.21 -0.56
N SER A 79 -5.77 -22.55 -0.84
CA SER A 79 -6.07 -21.96 -2.16
C SER A 79 -5.08 -20.87 -2.53
N MET A 80 -4.73 -20.00 -1.59
CA MET A 80 -3.78 -18.91 -1.77
C MET A 80 -2.36 -19.44 -2.03
N VAL A 81 -1.93 -20.49 -1.31
CA VAL A 81 -0.63 -21.15 -1.52
C VAL A 81 -0.61 -21.84 -2.88
N VAL A 82 -1.65 -22.62 -3.23
CA VAL A 82 -1.73 -23.28 -4.52
C VAL A 82 -1.72 -22.26 -5.66
N THR A 83 -2.54 -21.21 -5.57
CA THR A 83 -2.56 -20.13 -6.57
C THR A 83 -1.24 -19.39 -6.62
N GLY A 84 -0.61 -19.11 -5.47
CA GLY A 84 0.70 -18.47 -5.38
C GLY A 84 1.81 -19.32 -6.02
N VAL A 85 1.83 -20.61 -5.73
CA VAL A 85 2.79 -21.56 -6.34
C VAL A 85 2.57 -21.67 -7.85
N LEU A 86 1.32 -21.82 -8.30
CA LEU A 86 1.00 -21.87 -9.73
C LEU A 86 1.37 -20.58 -10.44
N SER A 87 1.09 -19.41 -9.84
CA SER A 87 1.48 -18.11 -10.37
C SER A 87 3.00 -17.96 -10.47
N LEU A 88 3.73 -18.42 -9.44
CA LEU A 88 5.18 -18.39 -9.42
C LEU A 88 5.77 -19.32 -10.49
N VAL A 89 5.27 -20.55 -10.60
CA VAL A 89 5.68 -21.51 -11.64
C VAL A 89 5.39 -20.93 -13.02
N PHE A 90 4.18 -20.39 -13.24
CA PHE A 90 3.81 -19.77 -14.51
C PHE A 90 4.71 -18.57 -14.84
N SER A 91 5.01 -17.72 -13.86
CA SER A 91 5.93 -16.59 -14.03
C SER A 91 7.35 -17.05 -14.42
N ILE A 92 7.86 -18.10 -13.77
CA ILE A 92 9.17 -18.68 -14.11
C ILE A 92 9.17 -19.23 -15.54
N TYR A 93 8.10 -19.96 -15.93
CA TYR A 93 7.99 -20.48 -17.29
C TYR A 93 7.91 -19.36 -18.33
N MET A 94 7.09 -18.33 -18.07
CA MET A 94 7.00 -17.16 -18.95
C MET A 94 8.34 -16.43 -19.09
N LEU A 95 9.06 -16.28 -17.98
CA LEU A 95 10.36 -15.60 -17.96
C LEU A 95 11.44 -16.44 -18.66
N SER A 96 11.45 -17.75 -18.41
CA SER A 96 12.40 -18.68 -19.05
C SER A 96 12.15 -18.81 -20.55
N GLY A 97 10.88 -18.76 -21.00
CA GLY A 97 10.47 -18.82 -22.40
C GLY A 97 10.34 -17.46 -23.09
N ARG A 98 10.74 -16.35 -22.45
CA ARG A 98 10.51 -14.96 -22.90
C ARG A 98 10.92 -14.75 -24.36
N ASP A 99 12.14 -15.15 -24.74
CA ASP A 99 12.67 -14.89 -26.08
C ASP A 99 11.92 -15.70 -27.16
N THR A 100 11.54 -16.93 -26.83
CA THR A 100 10.75 -17.80 -27.71
C THR A 100 9.35 -17.22 -27.90
N LEU A 101 8.66 -16.85 -26.80
CA LEU A 101 7.33 -16.23 -26.84
C LEU A 101 7.35 -14.93 -27.63
N MET A 102 8.33 -14.06 -27.37
CA MET A 102 8.47 -12.78 -28.07
C MET A 102 8.72 -12.98 -29.56
N SER A 103 9.54 -13.98 -29.94
CA SER A 103 9.80 -14.30 -31.34
C SER A 103 8.54 -14.84 -32.05
N GLN A 104 7.74 -15.67 -31.35
CA GLN A 104 6.48 -16.19 -31.87
C GLN A 104 5.45 -15.05 -32.04
N CYS A 105 5.28 -14.21 -31.04
CA CYS A 105 4.39 -13.05 -31.15
C CYS A 105 4.80 -12.13 -32.31
N ARG A 106 6.11 -11.87 -32.47
CA ARG A 106 6.61 -11.05 -33.58
C ARG A 106 6.37 -11.70 -34.95
N ARG A 107 6.47 -13.03 -35.06
CA ARG A 107 6.16 -13.78 -36.32
C ARG A 107 4.66 -13.64 -36.63
N VAL A 108 3.80 -13.84 -35.66
CA VAL A 108 2.33 -13.68 -35.84
C VAL A 108 2.01 -12.25 -36.25
N LEU A 109 2.58 -11.27 -35.57
CA LEU A 109 2.37 -9.86 -35.88
C LEU A 109 2.75 -9.55 -37.35
N ARG A 110 3.94 -9.99 -37.79
CA ARG A 110 4.43 -9.77 -39.17
C ARG A 110 3.63 -10.54 -40.21
N ALA A 111 2.98 -11.64 -39.86
CA ALA A 111 2.14 -12.41 -40.79
C ALA A 111 0.77 -11.73 -41.05
N TYR A 112 0.21 -11.07 -40.06
CA TYR A 112 -1.15 -10.50 -40.15
C TYR A 112 -1.18 -8.97 -40.27
N VAL A 113 -0.10 -8.28 -39.88
CA VAL A 113 -0.04 -6.81 -39.90
C VAL A 113 0.89 -6.34 -41.04
N PRO A 114 0.45 -5.43 -41.92
CA PRO A 114 1.32 -4.84 -42.95
C PRO A 114 2.60 -4.27 -42.34
N ALA A 115 3.75 -4.44 -43.01
CA ALA A 115 5.08 -4.09 -42.53
C ALA A 115 5.14 -2.63 -42.00
N ARG A 116 4.44 -1.72 -42.64
CA ARG A 116 4.39 -0.29 -42.23
C ARG A 116 3.82 -0.06 -40.82
N PHE A 117 3.04 -0.99 -40.29
CA PHE A 117 2.44 -0.91 -38.94
C PHE A 117 3.10 -1.87 -37.93
N ALA A 118 3.79 -2.91 -38.42
CA ALA A 118 4.38 -3.94 -37.57
C ALA A 118 5.54 -3.40 -36.75
N ASP A 119 6.41 -2.58 -37.35
CA ASP A 119 7.57 -2.01 -36.66
C ASP A 119 7.16 -0.97 -35.60
N PRO A 120 6.31 0.06 -35.90
CA PRO A 120 5.81 0.96 -34.87
C PRO A 120 5.07 0.25 -33.73
N LEU A 121 4.29 -0.78 -34.03
CA LEU A 121 3.58 -1.55 -33.01
C LEU A 121 4.55 -2.32 -32.10
N THR A 122 5.63 -2.84 -32.67
CA THR A 122 6.69 -3.49 -31.90
C THR A 122 7.37 -2.51 -30.94
N ASP A 123 7.63 -1.29 -31.39
CA ASP A 123 8.23 -0.23 -30.55
C ASP A 123 7.29 0.18 -29.41
N VAL A 124 5.99 0.27 -29.67
CA VAL A 124 4.97 0.54 -28.61
C VAL A 124 4.96 -0.59 -27.59
N VAL A 125 5.03 -1.86 -28.01
CA VAL A 125 5.06 -3.00 -27.10
C VAL A 125 6.32 -2.97 -26.23
N HIS A 126 7.47 -2.68 -26.81
CA HIS A 126 8.72 -2.54 -26.05
C HIS A 126 8.65 -1.38 -25.05
N LEU A 127 8.20 -0.20 -25.50
CA LEU A 127 8.00 0.96 -24.63
C LEU A 127 7.06 0.62 -23.45
N THR A 128 5.97 -0.08 -23.74
CA THR A 128 5.01 -0.52 -22.71
C THR A 128 5.67 -1.46 -21.72
N ALA A 129 6.34 -2.52 -22.19
CA ALA A 129 7.00 -3.49 -21.34
C ALA A 129 8.07 -2.83 -20.45
N ASP A 130 8.89 -1.94 -21.01
CA ASP A 130 9.93 -1.22 -20.27
C ASP A 130 9.32 -0.29 -19.22
N THR A 131 8.26 0.46 -19.57
CA THR A 131 7.57 1.38 -18.67
C THR A 131 6.95 0.61 -17.49
N PHE A 132 6.24 -0.49 -17.76
CA PHE A 132 5.67 -1.34 -16.71
C PHE A 132 6.75 -1.94 -15.81
N THR A 133 7.81 -2.49 -16.38
CA THR A 133 8.90 -3.09 -15.61
C THR A 133 9.56 -2.07 -14.69
N ARG A 134 9.88 -0.89 -15.21
CA ARG A 134 10.51 0.18 -14.43
C ARG A 134 9.58 0.67 -13.31
N PHE A 135 8.30 0.86 -13.63
CA PHE A 135 7.32 1.32 -12.64
C PHE A 135 7.15 0.30 -11.51
N VAL A 136 6.88 -0.98 -11.84
CA VAL A 136 6.67 -2.04 -10.83
C VAL A 136 7.93 -2.25 -9.99
N THR A 137 9.10 -2.29 -10.62
CA THR A 137 10.37 -2.42 -9.91
C THR A 137 10.61 -1.22 -8.99
N GLY A 138 10.40 -0.01 -9.48
CA GLY A 138 10.51 1.21 -8.68
C GLY A 138 9.58 1.19 -7.46
N GLN A 139 8.31 0.81 -7.66
CA GLN A 139 7.31 0.73 -6.60
C GLN A 139 7.67 -0.31 -5.53
N LEU A 140 8.19 -1.47 -5.94
CA LEU A 140 8.64 -2.50 -4.99
C LEU A 140 9.87 -2.05 -4.20
N ILE A 141 10.84 -1.41 -4.85
CA ILE A 141 12.04 -0.87 -4.18
C ILE A 141 11.64 0.23 -3.18
N GLU A 142 10.77 1.15 -3.59
CA GLU A 142 10.22 2.21 -2.73
C GLU A 142 9.52 1.61 -1.50
N ALA A 143 8.64 0.64 -1.69
CA ALA A 143 7.94 -0.05 -0.62
C ALA A 143 8.90 -0.71 0.39
N CYS A 144 9.96 -1.36 -0.09
CA CYS A 144 11.00 -1.95 0.75
C CYS A 144 11.79 -0.90 1.53
N ILE A 145 12.17 0.20 0.88
CA ILE A 145 12.91 1.30 1.52
C ILE A 145 12.04 1.96 2.59
N LEU A 146 10.80 2.33 2.24
CA LEU A 146 9.88 3.02 3.15
C LEU A 146 9.52 2.14 4.35
N GLY A 147 9.19 0.88 4.10
CA GLY A 147 8.91 -0.10 5.16
C GLY A 147 10.12 -0.34 6.06
N GLY A 148 11.32 -0.45 5.49
CA GLY A 148 12.57 -0.61 6.23
C GLY A 148 12.93 0.61 7.09
N LEU A 149 12.81 1.81 6.54
CA LEU A 149 13.04 3.06 7.28
C LEU A 149 12.00 3.25 8.39
N CYS A 150 10.73 2.94 8.10
CA CYS A 150 9.67 2.98 9.10
C CYS A 150 9.95 1.99 10.24
N ALA A 151 10.29 0.74 9.93
CA ALA A 151 10.66 -0.25 10.95
C ALA A 151 11.85 0.21 11.78
N ALA A 152 12.90 0.77 11.15
CA ALA A 152 14.07 1.29 11.87
C ALA A 152 13.71 2.44 12.81
N GLY A 153 12.89 3.39 12.38
CA GLY A 153 12.40 4.48 13.23
C GLY A 153 11.52 3.99 14.37
N MET A 154 10.67 3.00 14.10
CA MET A 154 9.80 2.38 15.10
C MET A 154 10.55 1.64 16.23
N LEU A 155 11.79 1.20 16.00
CA LEU A 155 12.62 0.63 17.07
C LEU A 155 12.83 1.60 18.23
N PHE A 156 12.83 2.90 17.97
CA PHE A 156 12.97 3.95 18.99
C PHE A 156 11.65 4.35 19.64
N ILE A 157 10.52 4.13 18.96
CA ILE A 157 9.19 4.52 19.45
C ILE A 157 8.54 3.33 20.19
N GLN A 158 8.47 2.19 19.53
CA GLN A 158 7.90 0.94 20.06
C GLN A 158 8.49 -0.27 19.33
N ALA A 159 9.56 -0.82 19.88
CA ALA A 159 10.33 -1.90 19.26
C ALA A 159 9.51 -3.17 18.97
N ASP A 160 8.58 -3.53 19.87
CA ASP A 160 7.77 -4.75 19.75
C ASP A 160 6.88 -4.75 18.48
N TYR A 161 6.45 -3.57 18.03
CA TYR A 161 5.60 -3.40 16.84
C TYR A 161 6.36 -2.87 15.62
N ALA A 162 7.66 -2.65 15.73
CA ALA A 162 8.47 -2.12 14.64
C ALA A 162 8.39 -2.97 13.36
N PRO A 163 8.53 -4.30 13.39
CA PRO A 163 8.38 -5.14 12.20
C PRO A 163 6.96 -5.09 11.62
N LEU A 164 5.94 -5.11 12.49
CA LEU A 164 4.54 -5.09 12.06
C LEU A 164 4.21 -3.77 11.34
N ILE A 165 4.54 -2.65 11.96
CA ILE A 165 4.25 -1.32 11.41
C ILE A 165 5.09 -1.07 10.13
N GLY A 166 6.35 -1.50 10.11
CA GLY A 166 7.18 -1.43 8.93
C GLY A 166 6.61 -2.20 7.74
N VAL A 167 6.08 -3.41 7.99
CA VAL A 167 5.42 -4.20 6.95
C VAL A 167 4.10 -3.55 6.50
N ILE A 168 3.30 -3.03 7.43
CA ILE A 168 2.05 -2.33 7.08
C ILE A 168 2.34 -1.11 6.18
N ILE A 169 3.29 -0.27 6.57
CA ILE A 169 3.68 0.92 5.79
C ILE A 169 4.26 0.51 4.43
N GLY A 170 5.19 -0.45 4.40
CA GLY A 170 5.77 -0.94 3.15
C GLY A 170 4.75 -1.59 2.22
N ALA A 171 3.88 -2.46 2.74
CA ALA A 171 2.83 -3.08 1.93
C ALA A 171 1.81 -2.05 1.42
N SER A 172 1.42 -1.09 2.26
CA SER A 172 0.52 -0.01 1.83
C SER A 172 1.17 0.88 0.77
N ALA A 173 2.46 1.15 0.84
CA ALA A 173 3.20 1.97 -0.11
C ALA A 173 3.15 1.43 -1.56
N ILE A 174 2.86 0.14 -1.75
CA ILE A 174 2.62 -0.42 -3.09
C ILE A 174 1.44 0.29 -3.79
N ILE A 175 0.48 0.82 -3.04
CA ILE A 175 -0.66 1.56 -3.58
C ILE A 175 -0.27 3.04 -3.74
N PRO A 176 -0.08 3.54 -4.97
CA PRO A 176 0.37 4.91 -5.17
C PRO A 176 -0.60 5.91 -4.55
N VAL A 177 -0.07 6.93 -3.89
CA VAL A 177 -0.82 8.01 -3.22
C VAL A 177 -1.66 7.52 -2.03
N ALA A 178 -2.55 6.56 -2.22
CA ALA A 178 -3.46 6.09 -1.18
C ALA A 178 -2.73 5.29 -0.08
N GLY A 179 -1.64 4.62 -0.42
CA GLY A 179 -0.90 3.75 0.49
C GLY A 179 -0.36 4.46 1.72
N ALA A 180 0.17 5.67 1.55
CA ALA A 180 0.66 6.49 2.66
C ALA A 180 -0.42 6.76 3.71
N TYR A 181 -1.63 7.11 3.26
CA TYR A 181 -2.77 7.38 4.15
C TYR A 181 -3.29 6.10 4.81
N ILE A 182 -3.46 5.02 4.04
CA ILE A 182 -3.92 3.73 4.57
C ILE A 182 -2.94 3.22 5.63
N GLY A 183 -1.65 3.19 5.30
CA GLY A 183 -0.61 2.77 6.23
C GLY A 183 -0.55 3.62 7.50
N ALA A 184 -0.65 4.96 7.35
CA ALA A 184 -0.70 5.89 8.47
C ALA A 184 -1.88 5.62 9.40
N ILE A 185 -3.10 5.51 8.84
CA ILE A 185 -4.32 5.29 9.62
C ILE A 185 -4.26 3.96 10.36
N VAL A 186 -3.95 2.87 9.66
CA VAL A 186 -3.89 1.54 10.27
C VAL A 186 -2.83 1.48 11.36
N SER A 187 -1.63 1.99 11.10
CA SER A 187 -0.53 2.00 12.08
C SER A 187 -0.83 2.90 13.28
N ALA A 188 -1.41 4.07 13.04
CA ALA A 188 -1.80 4.97 14.12
C ALA A 188 -2.88 4.36 15.01
N LEU A 189 -3.91 3.71 14.43
CA LEU A 189 -4.96 3.02 15.19
C LEU A 189 -4.37 1.91 16.07
N LEU A 190 -3.44 1.11 15.53
CA LEU A 190 -2.75 0.08 16.31
C LEU A 190 -1.98 0.69 17.49
N LEU A 191 -1.26 1.79 17.24
CA LEU A 191 -0.46 2.44 18.28
C LEU A 191 -1.29 3.19 19.31
N VAL A 192 -2.41 3.80 18.93
CA VAL A 192 -3.35 4.45 19.87
C VAL A 192 -3.82 3.44 20.91
N MET A 193 -4.10 2.19 20.52
CA MET A 193 -4.53 1.14 21.45
C MET A 193 -3.44 0.81 22.49
N VAL A 194 -2.17 0.95 22.10
CA VAL A 194 -1.03 0.72 23.00
C VAL A 194 -0.75 1.95 23.86
N SER A 195 -0.63 3.12 23.23
CA SER A 195 -0.40 4.40 23.88
C SER A 195 -0.68 5.56 22.92
N PRO A 196 -1.58 6.51 23.28
CA PRO A 196 -1.87 7.67 22.44
C PRO A 196 -0.65 8.55 22.18
N ILE A 197 0.24 8.67 23.20
CA ILE A 197 1.47 9.46 23.08
C ILE A 197 2.40 8.85 22.03
N LYS A 198 2.55 7.51 22.04
CA LYS A 198 3.37 6.81 21.03
C LYS A 198 2.76 6.92 19.62
N ALA A 199 1.44 6.89 19.52
CA ALA A 199 0.75 7.14 18.25
C ALA A 199 1.01 8.55 17.72
N LEU A 200 0.97 9.56 18.59
CA LEU A 200 1.28 10.95 18.22
C LEU A 200 2.74 11.09 17.77
N VAL A 201 3.69 10.53 18.52
CA VAL A 201 5.12 10.53 18.16
C VAL A 201 5.33 9.82 16.81
N PHE A 202 4.66 8.69 16.59
CA PHE A 202 4.70 7.99 15.31
C PHE A 202 4.17 8.83 14.16
N LEU A 203 3.03 9.53 14.33
CA LEU A 203 2.48 10.38 13.28
C LEU A 203 3.43 11.52 12.93
N VAL A 204 4.07 12.15 13.91
CA VAL A 204 5.10 13.18 13.66
C VAL A 204 6.29 12.57 12.91
N PHE A 205 6.79 11.43 13.36
CA PHE A 205 7.86 10.69 12.67
C PHE A 205 7.45 10.34 11.23
N LEU A 206 6.22 9.84 11.02
CA LEU A 206 5.72 9.46 9.71
C LEU A 206 5.62 10.67 8.76
N VAL A 207 5.19 11.84 9.26
CA VAL A 207 5.20 13.08 8.45
C VAL A 207 6.60 13.43 7.98
N VAL A 208 7.59 13.34 8.86
CA VAL A 208 9.00 13.57 8.47
C VAL A 208 9.47 12.52 7.46
N LEU A 209 9.14 11.26 7.68
CA LEU A 209 9.48 10.17 6.76
C LEU A 209 8.83 10.37 5.38
N GLN A 210 7.57 10.80 5.32
CA GLN A 210 6.86 11.11 4.08
C GLN A 210 7.47 12.32 3.35
N GLN A 211 8.00 13.31 4.07
CA GLN A 211 8.74 14.42 3.45
C GLN A 211 10.07 13.94 2.82
N ILE A 212 10.78 13.02 3.48
CA ILE A 212 12.00 12.42 2.93
C ILE A 212 11.65 11.55 1.72
N GLU A 213 10.59 10.77 1.82
CA GLU A 213 10.09 9.94 0.72
C GLU A 213 9.75 10.80 -0.50
N GLY A 214 8.86 11.77 -0.38
CA GLY A 214 8.38 12.57 -1.50
C GLY A 214 9.45 13.48 -2.14
N ASN A 215 10.43 13.96 -1.36
CA ASN A 215 11.45 14.87 -1.87
C ASN A 215 12.76 14.18 -2.28
N LEU A 216 13.07 13.03 -1.69
CA LEU A 216 14.35 12.35 -1.94
C LEU A 216 14.16 10.96 -2.55
N ILE A 217 13.36 10.08 -1.93
CA ILE A 217 13.26 8.67 -2.32
C ILE A 217 12.46 8.54 -3.63
N TYR A 218 11.25 9.08 -3.65
CA TYR A 218 10.33 8.95 -4.79
C TYR A 218 10.94 9.47 -6.11
N PRO A 219 11.54 10.68 -6.18
CA PRO A 219 12.14 11.18 -7.42
C PRO A 219 13.28 10.30 -7.94
N HIS A 220 14.05 9.67 -7.04
CA HIS A 220 15.19 8.86 -7.43
C HIS A 220 14.80 7.43 -7.81
N VAL A 221 13.78 6.86 -7.17
CA VAL A 221 13.40 5.44 -7.34
C VAL A 221 12.31 5.30 -8.39
N VAL A 222 11.26 6.09 -8.32
CA VAL A 222 10.06 5.98 -9.17
C VAL A 222 9.97 7.11 -10.19
N GLY A 223 10.27 8.33 -9.80
CA GLY A 223 9.98 9.55 -10.56
C GLY A 223 10.62 9.60 -11.95
N SER A 224 11.83 9.07 -12.13
CA SER A 224 12.49 8.97 -13.43
C SER A 224 11.90 7.90 -14.35
N SER A 225 11.12 6.97 -13.80
CA SER A 225 10.62 5.78 -14.49
C SER A 225 9.32 6.02 -15.24
N VAL A 226 8.51 6.99 -14.81
CA VAL A 226 7.15 7.22 -15.32
C VAL A 226 7.07 8.39 -16.30
N GLY A 227 7.90 9.43 -16.12
CA GLY A 227 7.95 10.61 -17.02
C GLY A 227 6.63 11.39 -17.15
N LEU A 228 5.67 11.15 -16.25
CA LEU A 228 4.35 11.80 -16.24
C LEU A 228 4.35 13.02 -15.32
N PRO A 229 3.75 14.14 -15.74
CA PRO A 229 3.36 15.20 -14.81
C PRO A 229 2.41 14.70 -13.73
N SER A 230 2.55 15.19 -12.49
CA SER A 230 1.81 14.73 -11.31
C SER A 230 0.28 14.73 -11.49
N ILE A 231 -0.26 15.67 -12.27
CA ILE A 231 -1.69 15.75 -12.56
C ILE A 231 -2.21 14.50 -13.29
N TRP A 232 -1.41 13.97 -14.22
CA TRP A 232 -1.78 12.77 -14.97
C TRP A 232 -1.65 11.49 -14.11
N VAL A 233 -0.70 11.50 -13.16
CA VAL A 233 -0.60 10.41 -12.16
C VAL A 233 -1.87 10.40 -11.30
N LEU A 234 -2.30 11.57 -10.81
CA LEU A 234 -3.53 11.67 -10.02
C LEU A 234 -4.77 11.22 -10.82
N ALA A 235 -4.87 11.65 -12.09
CA ALA A 235 -5.95 11.21 -12.97
C ALA A 235 -5.94 9.69 -13.19
N ALA A 236 -4.75 9.11 -13.46
CA ALA A 236 -4.59 7.67 -13.64
C ALA A 236 -4.99 6.88 -12.39
N VAL A 237 -4.58 7.33 -11.20
CA VAL A 237 -4.96 6.72 -9.91
C VAL A 237 -6.47 6.80 -9.68
N THR A 238 -7.08 7.96 -9.94
CA THR A 238 -8.52 8.16 -9.73
C THR A 238 -9.35 7.29 -10.67
N VAL A 239 -9.05 7.34 -11.97
CA VAL A 239 -9.77 6.55 -12.98
C VAL A 239 -9.49 5.05 -12.80
N GLY A 240 -8.22 4.66 -12.65
CA GLY A 240 -7.83 3.27 -12.43
C GLY A 240 -8.46 2.70 -11.17
N GLY A 241 -8.42 3.46 -10.08
CA GLY A 241 -9.02 3.08 -8.81
C GLY A 241 -10.53 2.87 -8.88
N SER A 242 -11.25 3.72 -9.61
CA SER A 242 -12.70 3.58 -9.79
C SER A 242 -13.10 2.39 -10.67
N LEU A 243 -12.26 1.99 -11.63
CA LEU A 243 -12.56 0.90 -12.57
C LEU A 243 -12.18 -0.49 -12.02
N MET A 244 -11.02 -0.62 -11.40
CA MET A 244 -10.46 -1.93 -11.02
C MET A 244 -9.83 -1.91 -9.60
N GLY A 245 -10.14 -0.91 -8.78
CA GLY A 245 -9.58 -0.78 -7.44
C GLY A 245 -8.05 -0.63 -7.45
N ILE A 246 -7.37 -1.27 -6.51
CA ILE A 246 -5.91 -1.18 -6.33
C ILE A 246 -5.16 -1.63 -7.59
N LEU A 247 -5.58 -2.72 -8.22
CA LEU A 247 -4.97 -3.20 -9.46
C LEU A 247 -5.10 -2.17 -10.59
N GLY A 248 -6.23 -1.47 -10.66
CA GLY A 248 -6.42 -0.38 -11.61
C GLY A 248 -5.45 0.77 -11.38
N MET A 249 -5.23 1.19 -10.14
CA MET A 249 -4.25 2.24 -9.83
C MET A 249 -2.86 1.86 -10.33
N LEU A 250 -2.43 0.62 -10.10
CA LEU A 250 -1.11 0.13 -10.51
C LEU A 250 -0.96 -0.02 -12.04
N VAL A 251 -2.03 -0.36 -12.75
CA VAL A 251 -1.98 -0.58 -14.20
C VAL A 251 -2.15 0.73 -14.97
N PHE A 252 -3.02 1.63 -14.50
CA PHE A 252 -3.34 2.86 -15.22
C PHE A 252 -2.19 3.87 -15.22
N ILE A 253 -1.34 3.92 -14.19
CA ILE A 253 -0.19 4.84 -14.16
C ILE A 253 0.76 4.55 -15.32
N PRO A 254 1.31 3.33 -15.49
CA PRO A 254 2.19 3.05 -16.62
C PRO A 254 1.45 3.10 -17.97
N LEU A 255 0.16 2.77 -18.05
CA LEU A 255 -0.61 2.95 -19.27
C LEU A 255 -0.70 4.43 -19.68
N CYS A 256 -1.03 5.31 -18.75
CA CYS A 256 -1.04 6.76 -19.00
C CYS A 256 0.35 7.28 -19.40
N SER A 257 1.43 6.72 -18.80
CA SER A 257 2.80 7.07 -19.16
C SER A 257 3.11 6.71 -20.61
N VAL A 258 2.77 5.52 -21.04
CA VAL A 258 2.93 5.09 -22.43
C VAL A 258 2.13 5.98 -23.38
N LEU A 259 0.85 6.24 -23.06
CA LEU A 259 -0.01 7.08 -23.87
C LEU A 259 0.55 8.50 -23.99
N TYR A 260 1.00 9.08 -22.89
CA TYR A 260 1.63 10.40 -22.87
C TYR A 260 2.91 10.45 -23.70
N ALA A 261 3.76 9.42 -23.60
CA ALA A 261 4.98 9.33 -24.40
C ALA A 261 4.67 9.25 -25.91
N LEU A 262 3.66 8.44 -26.31
CA LEU A 262 3.24 8.32 -27.69
C LEU A 262 2.63 9.63 -28.23
N LEU A 263 1.78 10.30 -27.46
CA LEU A 263 1.22 11.60 -27.86
C LEU A 263 2.32 12.66 -28.03
N ARG A 264 3.31 12.66 -27.12
CA ARG A 264 4.45 13.57 -27.21
C ARG A 264 5.27 13.33 -28.48
N GLN A 265 5.46 12.07 -28.89
CA GLN A 265 6.16 11.74 -30.15
C GLN A 265 5.41 12.20 -31.40
N LEU A 266 4.07 12.28 -31.34
CA LEU A 266 3.24 12.73 -32.45
C LEU A 266 3.17 14.26 -32.57
N THR A 267 3.53 14.99 -31.50
CA THR A 267 3.42 16.46 -31.43
C THR A 267 4.76 17.19 -31.61
N VAL A 268 5.87 16.45 -31.64
CA VAL A 268 7.20 16.96 -31.96
C VAL A 268 7.62 16.45 -33.33
#